data_58346e3e3f01ebf6ff1638c72b0ef993
#
_entry.id   58346e3e3f01ebf6ff1638c72b0ef993
#
_cell.length_a   1.000
_cell.length_b   1.000
_cell.length_c   1.000
_cell.angle_alpha   90.00
_cell.angle_beta   90.00
_cell.angle_gamma   90.00
#
_symmetry.space_group_name_H-M   'P 1'
#
loop_
_entity.id
_entity.type
_entity.pdbx_description
1 polymer ?
#
loop_
_entity_poly.entity_id
_entity_poly.type
_entity_poly.pdbx_seq_one_letter_code
_entity_poly.pdbx_strand_id
1 'polypeptide(L)'
;EEIFNYFFLLDEAYNLKIDNLFDFAKRVISDFDYKGYKLGVIYGIDGDYQSIIADKILFDKKLDYEVVAFLNVYGTVSFRSKNDIDVSDIAKKLGMIVGYSGGGHKHASGCRICDRDEMKKKMMEIFEHSMNKIKIL
;
A
#
# COMPACT_ATOMS: atom_id res chain seq x y z
N GLU A 1 -0.26 36.38 16.04
CA GLU A 1 -1.48 36.11 15.23
C GLU A 1 -1.17 35.67 13.82
N GLU A 2 -0.25 36.36 13.10
CA GLU A 2 0.11 35.97 11.74
C GLU A 2 0.74 34.57 11.68
N ILE A 3 1.61 34.24 12.64
CA ILE A 3 2.22 32.91 12.72
C ILE A 3 1.17 31.85 12.99
N PHE A 4 0.22 32.13 13.90
CA PHE A 4 -0.87 31.21 14.21
C PHE A 4 -1.75 30.94 12.98
N ASN A 5 -2.10 31.98 12.25
CA ASN A 5 -2.88 31.85 11.01
C ASN A 5 -2.13 31.05 9.93
N TYR A 6 -0.81 31.23 9.83
CA TYR A 6 0.01 30.47 8.89
C TYR A 6 -0.01 28.98 9.21
N PHE A 7 0.18 28.58 10.47
CA PHE A 7 0.11 27.18 10.86
C PHE A 7 -1.28 26.59 10.67
N PHE A 8 -2.32 27.34 10.94
CA PHE A 8 -3.70 26.90 10.69
C PHE A 8 -3.93 26.60 9.21
N LEU A 9 -3.45 27.48 8.31
CA LEU A 9 -3.60 27.27 6.86
C LEU A 9 -2.78 26.06 6.38
N LEU A 10 -1.61 25.80 6.95
CA LEU A 10 -0.83 24.61 6.63
C LEU A 10 -1.54 23.34 7.07
N ASP A 11 -2.16 23.32 8.23
CA ASP A 11 -2.94 22.18 8.71
C ASP A 11 -4.15 21.91 7.82
N GLU A 12 -4.87 22.96 7.40
CA GLU A 12 -5.99 22.82 6.48
C GLU A 12 -5.54 22.28 5.13
N ALA A 13 -4.43 22.79 4.59
CA ALA A 13 -3.88 22.32 3.31
C ALA A 13 -3.46 20.85 3.40
N TYR A 14 -2.83 20.45 4.50
CA TYR A 14 -2.44 19.07 4.75
C TYR A 14 -3.64 18.16 4.82
N ASN A 15 -4.67 18.52 5.59
CA ASN A 15 -5.88 17.74 5.75
C ASN A 15 -6.63 17.59 4.41
N LEU A 16 -6.70 18.65 3.62
CA LEU A 16 -7.32 18.60 2.29
C LEU A 16 -6.56 17.64 1.37
N LYS A 17 -5.24 17.65 1.42
CA LYS A 17 -4.43 16.74 0.63
C LYS A 17 -4.68 15.29 1.05
N ILE A 18 -4.75 14.99 2.33
CA ILE A 18 -5.05 13.65 2.85
C ILE A 18 -6.43 13.19 2.39
N ASP A 19 -7.45 14.05 2.50
CA ASP A 19 -8.80 13.73 2.07
C ASP A 19 -8.86 13.43 0.56
N ASN A 20 -8.17 14.23 -0.25
CA ASN A 20 -8.11 14.02 -1.69
C ASN A 20 -7.39 12.72 -2.05
N LEU A 21 -6.30 12.39 -1.36
CA LEU A 21 -5.58 11.13 -1.57
C LEU A 21 -6.41 9.93 -1.14
N PHE A 22 -7.15 10.04 -0.05
CA PHE A 22 -8.04 8.98 0.39
C PHE A 22 -9.16 8.74 -0.61
N ASP A 23 -9.78 9.80 -1.12
CA ASP A 23 -10.80 9.69 -2.18
C ASP A 23 -10.24 9.05 -3.44
N PHE A 24 -9.04 9.47 -3.86
CA PHE A 24 -8.33 8.85 -4.98
C PHE A 24 -8.10 7.36 -4.74
N ALA A 25 -7.57 7.00 -3.58
CA ALA A 25 -7.27 5.61 -3.22
C ALA A 25 -8.53 4.75 -3.30
N LYS A 26 -9.65 5.22 -2.74
CA LYS A 26 -10.92 4.48 -2.79
C LYS A 26 -11.40 4.21 -4.21
N ARG A 27 -11.12 5.11 -5.15
CA ARG A 27 -11.55 4.96 -6.55
C ARG A 27 -10.70 4.00 -7.35
N VAL A 28 -9.40 3.87 -7.00
CA VAL A 28 -8.44 3.12 -7.81
C VAL A 28 -7.98 1.81 -7.17
N ILE A 29 -8.40 1.54 -5.96
CA ILE A 29 -8.00 0.33 -5.23
C ILE A 29 -8.49 -0.92 -5.95
N SER A 30 -7.61 -1.89 -6.13
CA SER A 30 -7.90 -3.19 -6.72
C SER A 30 -7.92 -4.25 -5.64
N ASP A 31 -8.89 -5.17 -5.71
CA ASP A 31 -9.10 -6.19 -4.70
C ASP A 31 -8.38 -7.48 -5.05
N PHE A 32 -7.71 -8.05 -4.06
CA PHE A 32 -7.07 -9.37 -4.14
C PHE A 32 -7.44 -10.17 -2.90
N ASP A 33 -7.37 -11.49 -3.02
CA ASP A 33 -7.48 -12.40 -1.87
C ASP A 33 -6.09 -12.88 -1.48
N TYR A 34 -5.77 -12.79 -0.19
CA TYR A 34 -4.55 -13.35 0.39
C TYR A 34 -4.92 -14.19 1.61
N LYS A 35 -4.90 -15.51 1.45
CA LYS A 35 -5.24 -16.46 2.52
C LYS A 35 -6.60 -16.20 3.17
N GLY A 36 -7.59 -15.79 2.37
CA GLY A 36 -8.91 -15.42 2.85
C GLY A 36 -9.04 -13.99 3.33
N TYR A 37 -7.96 -13.23 3.39
CA TYR A 37 -7.98 -11.81 3.75
C TYR A 37 -8.22 -10.94 2.52
N LYS A 38 -9.01 -9.89 2.70
CA LYS A 38 -9.24 -8.89 1.64
C LYS A 38 -8.06 -7.93 1.57
N LEU A 39 -7.31 -8.02 0.49
CA LEU A 39 -6.13 -7.20 0.21
C LEU A 39 -6.49 -6.13 -0.83
N GLY A 40 -6.27 -4.88 -0.50
CA GLY A 40 -6.43 -3.78 -1.45
C GLY A 40 -5.07 -3.33 -1.98
N VAL A 41 -4.98 -3.12 -3.29
CA VAL A 41 -3.73 -2.71 -3.96
C VAL A 41 -3.92 -1.35 -4.60
N ILE A 42 -3.01 -0.43 -4.31
CA ILE A 42 -3.06 0.95 -4.79
C ILE A 42 -1.70 1.32 -5.39
N TYR A 43 -1.73 1.93 -6.57
CA TYR A 43 -0.53 2.46 -7.20
C TYR A 43 -0.53 3.99 -7.12
N GLY A 44 0.63 4.58 -6.82
CA GLY A 44 0.86 6.01 -7.01
C GLY A 44 0.64 6.89 -5.78
N ILE A 45 0.53 6.32 -4.59
CA ILE A 45 0.53 7.13 -3.37
C ILE A 45 1.98 7.37 -2.94
N ASP A 46 2.33 8.65 -2.75
CA ASP A 46 3.64 9.07 -2.28
C ASP A 46 3.96 8.42 -0.92
N GLY A 47 5.22 7.98 -0.75
CA GLY A 47 5.66 7.29 0.46
C GLY A 47 5.38 8.05 1.75
N ASP A 48 5.45 9.39 1.71
CA ASP A 48 5.19 10.23 2.87
C ASP A 48 3.73 10.14 3.37
N TYR A 49 2.81 9.73 2.50
CA TYR A 49 1.38 9.64 2.83
C TYR A 49 0.86 8.21 2.95
N GLN A 50 1.68 7.20 2.61
CA GLN A 50 1.22 5.80 2.60
C GLN A 50 0.71 5.33 3.96
N SER A 51 1.40 5.68 5.03
CA SER A 51 1.03 5.25 6.38
C SER A 51 -0.36 5.77 6.78
N ILE A 52 -0.62 7.06 6.59
CA ILE A 52 -1.90 7.64 6.98
C ILE A 52 -3.04 7.19 6.07
N ILE A 53 -2.79 7.04 4.78
CA ILE A 53 -3.80 6.53 3.85
C ILE A 53 -4.11 5.05 4.14
N ALA A 54 -3.09 4.25 4.46
CA ALA A 54 -3.29 2.86 4.89
C ALA A 54 -4.20 2.77 6.11
N ASP A 55 -3.96 3.59 7.13
CA ASP A 55 -4.78 3.60 8.34
C ASP A 55 -6.23 3.98 8.02
N LYS A 56 -6.44 4.98 7.18
CA LYS A 56 -7.80 5.39 6.78
C LYS A 56 -8.54 4.27 6.04
N ILE A 57 -7.86 3.54 5.19
CA ILE A 57 -8.46 2.42 4.44
C ILE A 57 -8.74 1.24 5.39
N LEU A 58 -7.74 0.86 6.19
CA LEU A 58 -7.85 -0.31 7.07
C LEU A 58 -8.90 -0.13 8.18
N PHE A 59 -9.09 1.07 8.68
CA PHE A 59 -10.07 1.36 9.72
C PHE A 59 -11.42 1.84 9.19
N ASP A 60 -11.59 1.92 7.87
CA ASP A 60 -12.89 2.22 7.27
C ASP A 60 -13.72 0.93 7.19
N LYS A 61 -14.75 0.84 8.03
CA LYS A 61 -15.60 -0.35 8.15
C LYS A 61 -16.38 -0.66 6.87
N LYS A 62 -16.64 0.33 6.03
CA LYS A 62 -17.38 0.15 4.78
C LYS A 62 -16.53 -0.51 3.72
N LEU A 63 -15.22 -0.25 3.72
CA LEU A 63 -14.28 -0.80 2.75
C LEU A 63 -13.89 -2.24 3.10
N ASP A 64 -13.77 -2.54 4.39
CA ASP A 64 -13.51 -3.88 4.93
C ASP A 64 -12.20 -4.53 4.45
N TYR A 65 -11.17 -3.72 4.19
CA TYR A 65 -9.85 -4.24 3.88
C TYR A 65 -9.09 -4.65 5.14
N GLU A 66 -8.37 -5.75 5.04
CA GLU A 66 -7.56 -6.28 6.14
C GLU A 66 -6.08 -6.06 5.90
N VAL A 67 -5.68 -5.95 4.63
CA VAL A 67 -4.30 -5.67 4.20
C VAL A 67 -4.36 -4.66 3.05
N VAL A 68 -3.40 -3.75 3.03
CA VAL A 68 -3.23 -2.77 1.95
C VAL A 68 -1.81 -2.86 1.42
N ALA A 69 -1.66 -2.88 0.11
CA ALA A 69 -0.38 -2.86 -0.58
C ALA A 69 -0.28 -1.60 -1.46
N PHE A 70 0.84 -0.90 -1.34
CA PHE A 70 1.14 0.27 -2.17
C PHE A 70 2.24 -0.08 -3.15
N LEU A 71 1.93 -0.01 -4.44
CA LEU A 71 2.91 -0.09 -5.52
C LEU A 71 3.41 1.30 -5.85
N ASN A 72 4.69 1.47 -6.07
CA ASN A 72 5.24 2.77 -6.44
C ASN A 72 6.19 2.70 -7.64
N VAL A 73 6.48 3.88 -8.20
CA VAL A 73 7.30 4.02 -9.41
C VAL A 73 8.74 3.54 -9.24
N TYR A 74 9.17 3.29 -8.01
CA TYR A 74 10.53 2.80 -7.73
C TYR A 74 10.64 1.28 -7.81
N GLY A 75 9.56 0.58 -8.15
CA GLY A 75 9.55 -0.88 -8.26
C GLY A 75 9.37 -1.60 -6.92
N THR A 76 8.90 -0.91 -5.90
CA THR A 76 8.69 -1.48 -4.57
C THR A 76 7.22 -1.59 -4.21
N VAL A 77 6.92 -2.53 -3.31
CA VAL A 77 5.60 -2.71 -2.72
C VAL A 77 5.74 -2.55 -1.22
N SER A 78 4.86 -1.76 -0.62
CA SER A 78 4.77 -1.61 0.84
C SER A 78 3.45 -2.20 1.31
N PHE A 79 3.50 -3.07 2.32
CA PHE A 79 2.33 -3.72 2.89
C PHE A 79 2.02 -3.17 4.28
N ARG A 80 0.75 -2.99 4.55
CA ARG A 80 0.22 -2.63 5.87
C ARG A 80 -0.96 -3.54 6.20
N SER A 81 -1.07 -3.92 7.47
CA SER A 81 -2.19 -4.76 7.92
C SER A 81 -2.75 -4.28 9.25
N LYS A 82 -3.97 -4.73 9.55
CA LYS A 82 -4.60 -4.54 10.84
C LYS A 82 -4.70 -5.88 11.57
N ASN A 83 -5.04 -5.83 12.87
CA ASN A 83 -5.21 -7.00 13.74
C ASN A 83 -3.92 -7.85 13.82
N ASP A 84 -4.04 -9.15 13.76
CA ASP A 84 -2.92 -10.08 13.91
C ASP A 84 -2.36 -10.61 12.59
N ILE A 85 -2.66 -9.94 11.48
CA ILE A 85 -2.22 -10.37 10.16
C ILE A 85 -0.77 -9.97 9.95
N ASP A 86 0.09 -10.96 9.69
CA ASP A 86 1.51 -10.77 9.49
C ASP A 86 1.83 -10.56 8.01
N VAL A 87 2.21 -9.33 7.65
CA VAL A 87 2.58 -8.98 6.27
C VAL A 87 4.06 -9.18 5.97
N SER A 88 4.89 -9.50 6.96
CA SER A 88 6.31 -9.78 6.71
C SER A 88 6.48 -11.05 5.87
N ASP A 89 5.63 -12.03 6.06
CA ASP A 89 5.64 -13.28 5.32
C ASP A 89 5.32 -13.08 3.83
N ILE A 90 4.29 -12.30 3.52
CA ILE A 90 3.94 -12.01 2.12
C ILE A 90 5.07 -11.24 1.42
N ALA A 91 5.68 -10.28 2.11
CA ALA A 91 6.80 -9.51 1.55
C ALA A 91 8.00 -10.41 1.22
N LYS A 92 8.34 -11.33 2.11
CA LYS A 92 9.42 -12.30 1.87
C LYS A 92 9.12 -13.21 0.69
N LYS A 93 7.94 -13.79 0.65
CA LYS A 93 7.54 -14.71 -0.43
C LYS A 93 7.48 -14.00 -1.77
N LEU A 94 6.90 -12.80 -1.81
CA LEU A 94 6.81 -12.02 -3.04
C LEU A 94 8.19 -11.65 -3.55
N GLY A 95 9.08 -11.16 -2.67
CA GLY A 95 10.45 -10.85 -3.03
C GLY A 95 11.20 -12.05 -3.60
N MET A 96 11.06 -13.22 -2.98
CA MET A 96 11.68 -14.47 -3.45
C MET A 96 11.21 -14.87 -4.86
N ILE A 97 9.92 -14.78 -5.13
CA ILE A 97 9.33 -15.17 -6.42
C ILE A 97 9.87 -14.31 -7.55
N VAL A 98 10.04 -13.01 -7.31
CA VAL A 98 10.52 -12.07 -8.34
C VAL A 98 12.04 -11.95 -8.40
N GLY A 99 12.77 -12.65 -7.52
CA GLY A 99 14.23 -12.63 -7.51
C GLY A 99 14.85 -11.47 -6.74
N TYR A 100 14.07 -10.80 -5.90
CA TYR A 100 14.54 -9.75 -4.99
C TYR A 100 14.37 -10.20 -3.54
N SER A 101 14.68 -9.30 -2.61
CA SER A 101 14.47 -9.55 -1.19
C SER A 101 13.30 -8.78 -0.64
N GLY A 102 12.72 -9.27 0.43
CA GLY A 102 11.64 -8.60 1.12
C GLY A 102 11.59 -8.97 2.59
N GLY A 103 10.81 -8.25 3.35
CA GLY A 103 10.64 -8.47 4.78
C GLY A 103 10.17 -7.22 5.49
N GLY A 104 10.26 -7.23 6.80
CA GLY A 104 9.86 -6.11 7.64
C GLY A 104 9.20 -6.57 8.92
N HIS A 105 8.28 -5.78 9.41
CA HIS A 105 7.54 -6.05 10.64
C HIS A 105 6.19 -6.70 10.35
N LYS A 106 5.56 -7.24 11.40
CA LYS A 106 4.26 -7.92 11.30
C LYS A 106 3.20 -7.07 10.60
N HIS A 107 3.11 -5.79 10.93
CA HIS A 107 2.06 -4.90 10.40
C HIS A 107 2.55 -3.93 9.32
N ALA A 108 3.84 -3.94 9.01
CA ALA A 108 4.44 -3.05 8.03
C ALA A 108 5.67 -3.71 7.42
N SER A 109 5.58 -4.06 6.16
CA SER A 109 6.66 -4.75 5.45
C SER A 109 6.76 -4.24 4.02
N GLY A 110 7.76 -4.70 3.29
CA GLY A 110 7.92 -4.31 1.90
C GLY A 110 8.87 -5.21 1.15
N CYS A 111 8.79 -5.13 -0.16
CA CYS A 111 9.72 -5.83 -1.04
C CYS A 111 9.85 -5.06 -2.36
N ARG A 112 10.90 -5.41 -3.11
CA ARG A 112 11.03 -4.96 -4.49
C ARG A 112 10.47 -6.04 -5.41
N ILE A 113 9.73 -5.64 -6.44
CA ILE A 113 9.17 -6.59 -7.42
C ILE A 113 9.68 -6.36 -8.84
N CYS A 114 10.28 -5.21 -9.12
CA CYS A 114 10.90 -4.90 -10.40
C CYS A 114 11.91 -3.78 -10.25
N ASP A 115 12.61 -3.49 -11.33
CA ASP A 115 13.51 -2.35 -11.38
C ASP A 115 12.71 -1.05 -11.45
N ARG A 116 13.41 0.04 -11.17
CA ARG A 116 12.87 1.39 -11.25
C ARG A 116 12.35 1.69 -12.66
N ASP A 117 11.39 2.61 -12.75
CA ASP A 117 10.83 3.15 -13.99
C ASP A 117 9.90 2.22 -14.78
N GLU A 118 9.39 1.17 -14.13
CA GLU A 118 8.35 0.35 -14.73
C GLU A 118 7.00 1.08 -14.74
N MET A 119 6.23 0.87 -15.81
CA MET A 119 4.91 1.48 -15.95
C MET A 119 3.91 0.84 -14.97
N LYS A 120 2.94 1.62 -14.53
CA LYS A 120 1.85 1.16 -13.65
C LYS A 120 1.26 -0.19 -14.09
N LYS A 121 0.93 -0.32 -15.37
CA LYS A 121 0.33 -1.53 -15.92
C LYS A 121 1.24 -2.74 -15.73
N LYS A 122 2.52 -2.58 -16.02
CA LYS A 122 3.50 -3.66 -15.89
C LYS A 122 3.71 -4.06 -14.44
N MET A 123 3.78 -3.10 -13.53
CA MET A 123 3.88 -3.38 -12.10
C MET A 123 2.66 -4.15 -11.59
N MET A 124 1.47 -3.76 -12.01
CA MET A 124 0.24 -4.46 -11.63
C MET A 124 0.23 -5.89 -12.18
N GLU A 125 0.69 -6.11 -13.40
CA GLU A 125 0.80 -7.45 -14.00
C GLU A 125 1.81 -8.32 -13.25
N ILE A 126 2.98 -7.78 -12.91
CA ILE A 126 4.01 -8.49 -12.12
C ILE A 126 3.44 -8.85 -10.75
N PHE A 127 2.81 -7.90 -10.09
CA PHE A 127 2.22 -8.11 -8.76
C PHE A 127 1.16 -9.22 -8.81
N GLU A 128 0.21 -9.13 -9.73
CA GLU A 128 -0.88 -10.12 -9.88
C GLU A 128 -0.34 -11.52 -10.17
N HIS A 129 0.59 -11.63 -11.12
CA HIS A 129 1.22 -12.89 -11.46
C HIS A 129 1.96 -13.51 -10.28
N SER A 130 2.70 -12.70 -9.54
CA SER A 130 3.47 -13.15 -8.37
C SER A 130 2.56 -13.56 -7.21
N MET A 131 1.47 -12.82 -6.99
CA MET A 131 0.46 -13.18 -5.98
C MET A 131 -0.21 -14.51 -6.29
N ASN A 132 -0.49 -14.78 -7.56
CA ASN A 132 -1.06 -16.07 -7.99
C ASN A 132 -0.09 -17.23 -7.72
N LYS A 133 1.21 -17.02 -7.88
CA LYS A 133 2.23 -18.02 -7.53
C LYS A 133 2.29 -18.28 -6.02
N ILE A 134 2.15 -17.25 -5.20
CA ILE A 134 2.14 -17.38 -3.73
C ILE A 134 1.00 -18.28 -3.28
N LYS A 135 -0.17 -18.20 -3.91
CA LYS A 135 -1.34 -19.03 -3.57
C LYS A 135 -1.09 -20.52 -3.74
N ILE A 136 -0.12 -20.89 -4.57
CA ILE A 136 0.23 -22.29 -4.83
C ILE A 136 1.23 -22.82 -3.78
N LEU A 137 1.96 -21.90 -3.16
CA LEU A 137 2.90 -22.24 -2.11
C LEU A 137 2.23 -22.34 -0.75
#